data_9736af80c803ba2d806f8527f3b8a04a
#
_entry.id   9736af80c803ba2d806f8527f3b8a04a
#
_cell.length_a   1.000
_cell.length_b   1.000
_cell.length_c   1.000
_cell.angle_alpha   90.00
_cell.angle_beta   90.00
_cell.angle_gamma   90.00
#
_symmetry.space_group_name_H-M   'P 1'
#
loop_
_entity.id
_entity.type
_entity.pdbx_description
1 polymer ?
#
loop_
_entity_poly.entity_id
_entity_poly.type
_entity_poly.pdbx_seq_one_letter_code
_entity_poly.pdbx_strand_id
1 'polypeptide(L)'
;TLDNAFIILDEAQNTTPAQMKMFLTRIGFGSKVIVTGDSSQKDLPVGAKSGLDVAARVLKNIDDIAFCTLTSKDVVRHPLVQKIVEAYDAYEKKDADASRGFRRNSSGTRDRKDGGRKNR
;
A
#
# COMPACT_ATOMS: atom_id res chain seq x y z
N THR A 1 -16.48 -16.40 17.59
CA THR A 1 -15.54 -17.51 17.43
C THR A 1 -15.91 -18.31 16.18
N LEU A 2 -14.94 -18.56 15.35
CA LEU A 2 -15.08 -19.29 14.08
C LEU A 2 -14.52 -20.70 14.26
N ASP A 3 -15.39 -21.67 14.55
CA ASP A 3 -15.02 -23.06 14.77
C ASP A 3 -15.23 -23.92 13.52
N ASN A 4 -14.40 -24.93 13.33
CA ASN A 4 -14.51 -25.91 12.23
C ASN A 4 -14.72 -25.25 10.86
N ALA A 5 -14.03 -24.16 10.63
CA ALA A 5 -14.15 -23.36 9.41
C ALA A 5 -12.84 -23.31 8.64
N PHE A 6 -12.95 -23.15 7.34
CA PHE A 6 -11.83 -22.78 6.47
C PHE A 6 -11.98 -21.30 6.14
N ILE A 7 -11.03 -20.47 6.56
CA ILE A 7 -11.16 -19.03 6.54
C ILE A 7 -10.03 -18.44 5.68
N ILE A 8 -10.39 -17.60 4.74
CA ILE A 8 -9.43 -16.88 3.90
C ILE A 8 -9.63 -15.38 4.11
N LEU A 9 -8.56 -14.69 4.52
CA LEU A 9 -8.49 -13.24 4.55
C LEU A 9 -7.59 -12.78 3.40
N ASP A 10 -8.20 -12.21 2.40
CA ASP A 10 -7.51 -11.69 1.22
C ASP A 10 -7.24 -10.19 1.34
N GLU A 11 -6.24 -9.69 0.61
CA GLU A 11 -5.85 -8.27 0.59
C GLU A 11 -5.54 -7.71 2.00
N ALA A 12 -4.94 -8.51 2.85
CA ALA A 12 -4.71 -8.20 4.26
C ALA A 12 -3.74 -7.03 4.51
N GLN A 13 -2.97 -6.60 3.51
CA GLN A 13 -2.13 -5.40 3.59
C GLN A 13 -2.95 -4.12 3.84
N ASN A 14 -4.24 -4.13 3.51
CA ASN A 14 -5.14 -3.00 3.70
C ASN A 14 -5.82 -2.98 5.07
N THR A 15 -5.56 -3.98 5.92
CA THR A 15 -6.05 -3.99 7.29
C THR A 15 -5.18 -3.12 8.20
N THR A 16 -5.81 -2.56 9.24
CA THR A 16 -5.08 -1.95 10.35
C THR A 16 -4.57 -3.01 11.30
N PRO A 17 -3.55 -2.72 12.14
CA PRO A 17 -3.09 -3.68 13.16
C PRO A 17 -4.21 -4.13 14.11
N ALA A 18 -5.12 -3.25 14.48
CA ALA A 18 -6.25 -3.57 15.34
C ALA A 18 -7.25 -4.53 14.66
N GLN A 19 -7.55 -4.30 13.38
CA GLN A 19 -8.42 -5.18 12.60
C GLN A 19 -7.81 -6.58 12.43
N MET A 20 -6.53 -6.67 12.12
CA MET A 20 -5.83 -7.95 11.99
C MET A 20 -5.83 -8.72 13.32
N LYS A 21 -5.51 -8.07 14.42
CA LYS A 21 -5.55 -8.68 15.76
C LYS A 21 -6.95 -9.19 16.09
N MET A 22 -7.97 -8.39 15.85
CA MET A 22 -9.36 -8.77 16.09
C MET A 22 -9.77 -10.00 15.27
N PHE A 23 -9.39 -10.05 14.00
CA PHE A 23 -9.65 -11.19 13.13
C PHE A 23 -8.95 -12.47 13.62
N LEU A 24 -7.64 -12.39 13.86
CA LEU A 24 -6.82 -13.55 14.24
C LEU A 24 -7.22 -14.14 15.60
N THR A 25 -7.70 -13.32 16.52
CA THR A 25 -8.11 -13.77 17.86
C THR A 25 -9.50 -14.41 17.90
N ARG A 26 -10.23 -14.41 16.79
CA ARG A 26 -11.55 -15.07 16.67
C ARG A 26 -11.49 -16.47 16.08
N ILE A 27 -10.31 -16.97 15.75
CA ILE A 27 -10.12 -18.31 15.23
C ILE A 27 -10.44 -19.32 16.33
N GLY A 28 -11.38 -20.21 16.05
CA GLY A 28 -11.77 -21.26 16.97
C GLY A 28 -11.14 -22.62 16.67
N PHE A 29 -11.52 -23.62 17.44
CA PHE A 29 -11.02 -24.98 17.29
C PHE A 29 -11.41 -25.59 15.93
N GLY A 30 -10.49 -26.36 15.36
CA GLY A 30 -10.70 -27.06 14.10
C GLY A 30 -10.73 -26.18 12.87
N SER A 31 -10.45 -24.89 13.01
CA SER A 31 -10.40 -23.96 11.89
C SER A 31 -9.01 -23.87 11.28
N LYS A 32 -8.98 -23.69 9.97
CA LYS A 32 -7.77 -23.36 9.21
C LYS A 32 -7.90 -21.98 8.60
N VAL A 33 -6.88 -21.15 8.78
CA VAL A 33 -6.87 -19.78 8.31
C VAL A 33 -5.73 -19.58 7.34
N ILE A 34 -6.03 -18.93 6.23
CA ILE A 34 -5.06 -18.46 5.24
C ILE A 34 -5.21 -16.95 5.15
N VAL A 35 -4.11 -16.24 5.34
CA VAL A 35 -4.04 -14.78 5.16
C VAL A 35 -3.15 -14.50 3.96
N THR A 36 -3.67 -13.74 3.00
CA THR A 36 -2.93 -13.34 1.81
C THR A 36 -2.83 -11.82 1.73
N GLY A 37 -1.78 -11.34 1.12
CA GLY A 37 -1.59 -9.92 0.89
C GLY A 37 -0.26 -9.60 0.22
N ASP A 38 -0.16 -8.38 -0.25
CA ASP A 38 1.03 -7.83 -0.88
C ASP A 38 1.42 -6.52 -0.18
N SER A 39 2.54 -6.54 0.53
CA SER A 39 3.02 -5.37 1.29
C SER A 39 3.38 -4.17 0.42
N SER A 40 3.56 -4.35 -0.88
CA SER A 40 3.81 -3.27 -1.84
C SER A 40 2.54 -2.54 -2.31
N GLN A 41 1.37 -3.14 -2.13
CA GLN A 41 0.06 -2.64 -2.62
C GLN A 41 -0.82 -2.15 -1.47
N LYS A 42 -0.41 -1.10 -0.77
CA LYS A 42 -1.16 -0.56 0.37
C LYS A 42 -1.99 0.65 -0.05
N ASP A 43 -3.31 0.58 0.20
CA ASP A 43 -4.26 1.69 0.02
C ASP A 43 -4.58 2.41 1.35
N LEU A 44 -3.73 2.25 2.35
CA LEU A 44 -3.87 2.91 3.64
C LEU A 44 -3.43 4.38 3.57
N PRO A 45 -3.97 5.24 4.43
CA PRO A 45 -3.51 6.63 4.56
C PRO A 45 -2.00 6.70 4.81
N VAL A 46 -1.37 7.77 4.34
CA VAL A 46 0.07 8.01 4.54
C VAL A 46 0.40 7.97 6.04
N GLY A 47 1.40 7.18 6.42
CA GLY A 47 1.82 6.99 7.79
C GLY A 47 1.05 5.92 8.58
N ALA A 48 -0.02 5.34 8.02
CA ALA A 48 -0.72 4.23 8.63
C ALA A 48 0.08 2.92 8.50
N LYS A 49 0.15 2.14 9.58
CA LYS A 49 0.78 0.82 9.59
C LYS A 49 -0.17 -0.23 9.02
N SER A 50 0.36 -1.13 8.20
CA SER A 50 -0.40 -2.27 7.73
C SER A 50 -0.51 -3.35 8.80
N GLY A 51 -1.72 -3.88 9.00
CA GLY A 51 -1.96 -5.01 9.88
C GLY A 51 -1.19 -6.27 9.47
N LEU A 52 -1.03 -6.50 8.17
CA LEU A 52 -0.23 -7.62 7.66
C LEU A 52 1.25 -7.50 8.04
N ASP A 53 1.86 -6.34 7.88
CA ASP A 53 3.27 -6.12 8.20
C ASP A 53 3.53 -6.27 9.71
N VAL A 54 2.64 -5.74 10.55
CA VAL A 54 2.73 -5.89 11.99
C VAL A 54 2.56 -7.34 12.41
N ALA A 55 1.56 -8.05 11.86
CA ALA A 55 1.33 -9.46 12.13
C ALA A 55 2.54 -10.32 11.74
N ALA A 56 3.11 -10.10 10.57
CA ALA A 56 4.30 -10.83 10.11
C ALA A 56 5.48 -10.65 11.07
N ARG A 57 5.62 -9.49 11.67
CA ARG A 57 6.68 -9.20 12.65
C ARG A 57 6.41 -9.82 14.01
N VAL A 58 5.18 -9.68 14.50
CA VAL A 58 4.79 -10.13 15.85
C VAL A 58 4.65 -11.63 15.95
N LEU A 59 4.19 -12.28 14.88
CA LEU A 59 3.84 -13.71 14.89
C LEU A 59 4.91 -14.62 14.31
N LYS A 60 6.04 -14.10 13.88
CA LYS A 60 7.09 -14.87 13.19
C LYS A 60 7.67 -16.05 13.99
N ASN A 61 7.60 -16.01 15.31
CA ASN A 61 8.18 -17.03 16.19
C ASN A 61 7.14 -18.02 16.73
N ILE A 62 5.93 -18.00 16.21
CA ILE A 62 4.88 -18.96 16.61
C ILE A 62 4.93 -20.16 15.68
N ASP A 63 5.22 -21.35 16.25
CA ASP A 63 5.45 -22.58 15.47
C ASP A 63 4.23 -23.03 14.66
N ASP A 64 3.03 -22.75 15.13
CA ASP A 64 1.78 -23.13 14.46
C ASP A 64 1.40 -22.22 13.29
N ILE A 65 2.20 -21.20 13.01
CA ILE A 65 1.99 -20.25 11.93
C ILE A 65 3.12 -20.38 10.91
N ALA A 66 2.76 -20.66 9.66
CA ALA A 66 3.69 -20.73 8.54
C ALA A 66 3.64 -19.45 7.71
N PHE A 67 4.79 -18.98 7.27
CA PHE A 67 4.94 -17.83 6.38
C PHE A 67 5.49 -18.29 5.03
N CYS A 68 4.76 -17.98 3.95
CA CYS A 68 5.19 -18.24 2.59
C CYS A 68 5.36 -16.91 1.86
N THR A 69 6.53 -16.68 1.30
CA THR A 69 6.82 -15.49 0.51
C THR A 69 6.83 -15.84 -0.97
N LEU A 70 5.99 -15.15 -1.74
CA LEU A 70 5.98 -15.23 -3.20
C LEU A 70 6.80 -14.07 -3.78
N THR A 71 7.46 -14.34 -4.88
CA THR A 71 8.31 -13.36 -5.58
C THR A 71 7.74 -13.05 -6.95
N SER A 72 8.34 -12.10 -7.65
CA SER A 72 7.98 -11.76 -9.03
C SER A 72 8.03 -12.96 -10.00
N LYS A 73 8.82 -13.99 -9.65
CA LYS A 73 8.90 -15.25 -10.43
C LYS A 73 7.63 -16.10 -10.34
N ASP A 74 6.85 -15.92 -9.28
CA ASP A 74 5.60 -16.64 -9.02
C ASP A 74 4.39 -15.97 -9.68
N VAL A 75 4.56 -14.78 -10.23
CA VAL A 75 3.48 -14.04 -10.88
C VAL A 75 3.20 -14.61 -12.26
N VAL A 76 1.98 -15.14 -12.42
CA VAL A 76 1.46 -15.60 -13.72
C VAL A 76 0.29 -14.71 -14.10
N ARG A 77 0.42 -14.02 -15.25
CA ARG A 77 -0.61 -13.12 -15.76
C ARG A 77 -0.89 -13.41 -17.24
N HIS A 78 -2.15 -13.24 -17.62
CA HIS A 78 -2.49 -13.24 -19.04
C HIS A 78 -1.72 -12.11 -19.77
N PRO A 79 -1.16 -12.35 -20.98
CA PRO A 79 -0.35 -11.35 -21.68
C PRO A 79 -1.06 -10.00 -21.88
N LEU A 80 -2.36 -10.00 -22.09
CA LEU A 80 -3.15 -8.78 -22.21
C LEU A 80 -3.17 -7.99 -20.89
N VAL A 81 -3.30 -8.66 -19.75
CA VAL A 81 -3.29 -8.01 -18.43
C VAL A 81 -1.94 -7.34 -18.17
N GLN A 82 -0.84 -7.98 -18.56
CA GLN A 82 0.49 -7.39 -18.45
C GLN A 82 0.59 -6.08 -19.25
N LYS A 83 0.08 -6.07 -20.48
CA LYS A 83 0.04 -4.85 -21.32
C LYS A 83 -0.82 -3.74 -20.71
N ILE A 84 -1.93 -4.10 -20.09
CA ILE A 84 -2.81 -3.15 -19.40
C ILE A 84 -2.08 -2.51 -18.22
N VAL A 85 -1.43 -3.31 -17.39
CA VAL A 85 -0.65 -2.81 -16.23
C VAL A 85 0.44 -1.84 -16.69
N GLU A 86 1.22 -2.22 -17.70
CA GLU A 86 2.28 -1.36 -18.27
C GLU A 86 1.73 -0.03 -18.81
N ALA A 87 0.55 -0.05 -19.43
CA ALA A 87 -0.09 1.17 -19.94
C ALA A 87 -0.50 2.12 -18.80
N TYR A 88 -1.08 1.60 -17.73
CA TYR A 88 -1.44 2.40 -16.54
C TYR A 88 -0.20 2.95 -15.85
N ASP A 89 0.84 2.15 -15.67
CA ASP A 89 2.10 2.62 -15.06
C ASP A 89 2.72 3.77 -15.85
N ALA A 90 2.68 3.71 -17.19
CA ALA A 90 3.17 4.77 -18.05
C ALA A 90 2.34 6.06 -17.92
N TYR A 91 1.02 5.94 -17.79
CA TYR A 91 0.12 7.07 -17.59
C TYR A 91 0.37 7.76 -16.25
N GLU A 92 0.46 7.01 -15.16
CA GLU A 92 0.70 7.55 -13.82
C GLU A 92 2.05 8.27 -13.71
N LYS A 93 3.09 7.78 -14.37
CA LYS A 93 4.39 8.46 -14.44
C LYS A 93 4.30 9.82 -15.14
N LYS A 94 3.55 9.90 -16.24
CA LYS A 94 3.34 11.18 -16.96
C LYS A 94 2.58 12.20 -16.13
N ASP A 95 1.56 11.77 -15.40
CA ASP A 95 0.77 12.63 -14.51
C ASP A 95 1.61 13.14 -13.33
N ALA A 96 2.45 12.30 -12.75
CA ALA A 96 3.35 12.68 -11.68
C ALA A 96 4.39 13.71 -12.15
N ASP A 97 4.91 13.57 -13.37
CA ASP A 97 5.87 14.52 -13.95
C ASP A 97 5.22 15.86 -14.35
N ALA A 98 4.00 15.82 -14.89
CA ALA A 98 3.23 17.01 -15.20
C ALA A 98 2.90 17.83 -13.95
N SER A 99 2.52 17.19 -12.87
CA SER A 99 2.23 17.86 -11.59
C SER A 99 3.48 18.45 -10.91
N ARG A 100 4.65 17.85 -11.11
CA ARG A 100 5.94 18.41 -10.67
C ARG A 100 6.37 19.60 -11.50
N GLY A 101 6.12 19.59 -12.81
CA GLY A 101 6.40 20.71 -13.72
C GLY A 101 5.60 21.96 -13.38
N PHE A 102 4.33 21.80 -13.02
CA PHE A 102 3.46 22.92 -12.66
C PHE A 102 3.86 23.61 -11.34
N ARG A 103 4.34 22.84 -10.35
CA ARG A 103 4.85 23.40 -9.08
C ARG A 103 6.15 24.20 -9.23
N ARG A 104 6.98 23.90 -10.22
CA ARG A 104 8.22 24.65 -10.48
C ARG A 104 7.98 26.02 -11.13
N ASN A 105 6.90 26.18 -11.90
CA ASN A 105 6.58 27.44 -12.56
C ASN A 105 5.82 28.44 -11.68
N SER A 106 5.22 28.00 -10.57
CA SER A 106 4.47 28.89 -9.67
C SER A 106 5.33 29.58 -8.60
N SER A 107 6.61 29.22 -8.47
CA SER A 107 7.55 29.83 -7.51
C SER A 107 8.45 30.94 -8.10
N GLY A 108 8.20 31.32 -9.37
CA GLY A 108 9.08 32.22 -10.12
C GLY A 108 8.58 33.66 -10.34
N THR A 109 7.56 34.13 -9.63
CA THR A 109 7.05 35.50 -9.88
C THR A 109 6.70 36.22 -8.59
N ARG A 110 7.71 36.61 -7.84
CA ARG A 110 7.65 37.73 -6.89
C ARG A 110 9.04 38.29 -6.73
N ASP A 111 9.40 39.25 -7.60
CA ASP A 111 10.20 40.41 -7.21
C ASP A 111 10.32 41.36 -8.40
N ARG A 112 9.74 42.50 -8.26
CA ARG A 112 10.23 43.81 -8.73
C ARG A 112 9.07 44.79 -8.89
N LYS A 113 8.92 45.62 -7.90
CA LYS A 113 8.72 47.07 -8.10
C LYS A 113 8.79 47.78 -6.76
N ASP A 114 9.99 48.16 -6.45
CA ASP A 114 10.14 49.38 -5.67
C ASP A 114 10.83 50.39 -6.58
N GLY A 115 10.06 51.33 -7.00
CA GLY A 115 10.45 52.48 -7.80
C GLY A 115 10.37 53.71 -6.96
N GLY A 116 11.50 54.23 -6.64
CA GLY A 116 11.68 55.44 -5.87
C GLY A 116 10.90 56.64 -6.42
N ARG A 117 10.53 57.49 -5.51
CA ARG A 117 10.20 58.88 -5.80
C ARG A 117 10.83 59.79 -4.74
N LYS A 118 11.94 60.37 -5.15
CA LYS A 118 12.39 61.68 -4.62
C LYS A 118 11.35 62.72 -4.93
N ASN A 119 11.06 63.60 -3.98
CA ASN A 119 11.11 65.05 -4.22
C ASN A 119 10.90 65.81 -2.92
N ARG A 120 11.85 66.65 -2.67
CA ARG A 120 11.87 68.01 -2.17
C ARG A 120 11.15 68.27 -0.85
#